data_3e7516aaece635ee0fdcdb36e5154e04
#
_entry.id   3e7516aaece635ee0fdcdb36e5154e04
#
_cell.length_a   1.000
_cell.length_b   1.000
_cell.length_c   1.000
_cell.angle_alpha   90.00
_cell.angle_beta   90.00
_cell.angle_gamma   90.00
#
_symmetry.space_group_name_H-M   'P 1'
#
loop_
_entity.id
_entity.type
_entity.pdbx_description
1 polymer ?
#
loop_
_entity_poly.entity_id
_entity_poly.type
_entity_poly.pdbx_seq_one_letter_code
_entity_poly.pdbx_strand_id
1 'polypeptide(L)'
;GLPQSATGQTALLTGINAAAAVGGHVQGFPGPRLRAIIEAHNLYDQLQARGYRATSANAYYRESLPARLARMRPSVTTVAALKAFGAVRDDAAMRAGRAVFHDLTREGLRDRGYEGPFLTPEEAARHLLAIVREVDFTLFEYFESDRVGHRGTLDEARAVARKLDRFCGELERGLKPERELLI
;
A
#
# COMPACT_ATOMS: atom_id res chain seq x y z
N GLY A 1 -1.98 -23.65 7.53
CA GLY A 1 -2.44 -23.29 6.19
C GLY A 1 -1.59 -22.20 5.56
N LEU A 2 -1.72 -21.99 4.27
CA LEU A 2 -1.01 -20.89 3.58
C LEU A 2 -1.62 -19.54 4.02
N PRO A 3 -0.79 -18.53 4.35
CA PRO A 3 -1.29 -17.20 4.67
C PRO A 3 -2.04 -16.62 3.46
N GLN A 4 -3.09 -15.84 3.75
CA GLN A 4 -3.95 -15.24 2.74
C GLN A 4 -4.02 -13.72 2.96
N SER A 5 -4.21 -12.96 1.89
CA SER A 5 -4.09 -11.49 1.88
C SER A 5 -4.91 -10.82 2.98
N ALA A 6 -6.22 -11.11 3.08
CA ALA A 6 -7.06 -10.39 4.03
C ALA A 6 -6.68 -10.66 5.49
N THR A 7 -6.45 -11.92 5.87
CA THR A 7 -6.04 -12.27 7.24
C THR A 7 -4.59 -11.92 7.53
N GLY A 8 -3.68 -12.09 6.56
CA GLY A 8 -2.27 -11.76 6.72
C GLY A 8 -2.05 -10.26 6.93
N GLN A 9 -2.60 -9.44 6.04
CA GLN A 9 -2.50 -7.98 6.16
C GLN A 9 -3.19 -7.45 7.42
N THR A 10 -4.36 -8.03 7.79
CA THR A 10 -5.02 -7.66 9.05
C THR A 10 -4.11 -7.97 10.23
N ALA A 11 -3.46 -9.14 10.27
CA ALA A 11 -2.55 -9.48 11.35
C ALA A 11 -1.35 -8.51 11.43
N LEU A 12 -0.75 -8.16 10.29
CA LEU A 12 0.36 -7.21 10.22
C LEU A 12 -0.03 -5.81 10.72
N LEU A 13 -1.21 -5.32 10.31
CA LEU A 13 -1.66 -3.96 10.64
C LEU A 13 -2.34 -3.83 12.01
N THR A 14 -2.62 -4.93 12.69
CA THR A 14 -3.34 -4.88 13.98
C THR A 14 -2.62 -5.58 15.12
N GLY A 15 -1.63 -6.43 14.83
CA GLY A 15 -0.98 -7.29 15.82
C GLY A 15 -1.84 -8.47 16.29
N ILE A 16 -3.04 -8.65 15.73
CA ILE A 16 -3.99 -9.71 16.13
C ILE A 16 -3.81 -10.92 15.20
N ASN A 17 -3.83 -12.12 15.75
CA ASN A 17 -3.93 -13.34 14.93
C ASN A 17 -5.31 -13.40 14.25
N ALA A 18 -5.42 -12.69 13.12
CA ALA A 18 -6.69 -12.52 12.42
C ALA A 18 -7.27 -13.85 11.91
N ALA A 19 -6.42 -14.79 11.47
CA ALA A 19 -6.88 -16.10 11.02
C ALA A 19 -7.53 -16.90 12.17
N ALA A 20 -6.95 -16.87 13.36
CA ALA A 20 -7.56 -17.49 14.54
C ALA A 20 -8.87 -16.79 14.93
N ALA A 21 -8.89 -15.45 14.89
CA ALA A 21 -10.07 -14.67 15.28
C ALA A 21 -11.30 -14.89 14.37
N VAL A 22 -11.09 -15.23 13.10
CA VAL A 22 -12.22 -15.48 12.16
C VAL A 22 -12.41 -16.95 11.80
N GLY A 23 -11.60 -17.85 12.36
CA GLY A 23 -11.74 -19.31 12.18
C GLY A 23 -11.03 -19.87 10.95
N GLY A 24 -10.11 -19.12 10.33
CA GLY A 24 -9.32 -19.58 9.19
C GLY A 24 -8.75 -18.44 8.35
N HIS A 25 -7.98 -18.80 7.30
CA HIS A 25 -7.43 -17.82 6.36
C HIS A 25 -8.50 -17.31 5.37
N VAL A 26 -8.52 -16.00 5.15
CA VAL A 26 -9.44 -15.31 4.22
C VAL A 26 -8.63 -14.66 3.10
N GLN A 27 -8.99 -14.94 1.86
CA GLN A 27 -8.38 -14.37 0.65
C GLN A 27 -8.94 -12.99 0.31
N GLY A 28 -8.16 -12.20 -0.38
CA GLY A 28 -8.57 -10.96 -1.05
C GLY A 28 -8.97 -9.87 -0.06
N PHE A 29 -10.25 -9.67 0.15
CA PHE A 29 -10.78 -8.50 0.84
C PHE A 29 -11.33 -8.81 2.24
N PRO A 30 -11.19 -7.88 3.20
CA PRO A 30 -11.68 -8.09 4.56
C PRO A 30 -13.22 -8.08 4.60
N GLY A 31 -13.80 -9.18 5.09
CA GLY A 31 -15.22 -9.25 5.44
C GLY A 31 -15.53 -8.44 6.71
N PRO A 32 -16.82 -8.40 7.14
CA PRO A 32 -17.25 -7.55 8.27
C PRO A 32 -16.46 -7.80 9.57
N ARG A 33 -16.16 -9.06 9.89
CA ARG A 33 -15.38 -9.41 11.11
C ARG A 33 -13.95 -8.89 11.06
N LEU A 34 -13.26 -9.03 9.91
CA LEU A 34 -11.91 -8.50 9.74
C LEU A 34 -11.91 -6.97 9.75
N ARG A 35 -12.92 -6.32 9.15
CA ARG A 35 -13.06 -4.86 9.20
C ARG A 35 -13.20 -4.36 10.62
N ALA A 36 -14.02 -5.00 11.44
CA ALA A 36 -14.17 -4.64 12.86
C ALA A 36 -12.84 -4.74 13.62
N ILE A 37 -12.02 -5.76 13.33
CA ILE A 37 -10.68 -5.91 13.92
C ILE A 37 -9.76 -4.76 13.46
N ILE A 38 -9.75 -4.44 12.16
CA ILE A 38 -8.93 -3.36 11.60
C ILE A 38 -9.35 -2.00 12.23
N GLU A 39 -10.64 -1.74 12.32
CA GLU A 39 -11.17 -0.49 12.86
C GLU A 39 -10.86 -0.31 14.35
N ALA A 40 -10.81 -1.41 15.12
CA ALA A 40 -10.52 -1.38 16.55
C ALA A 40 -9.03 -1.36 16.89
N HIS A 41 -8.16 -1.92 16.04
CA HIS A 41 -6.75 -2.19 16.40
C HIS A 41 -5.74 -1.70 15.35
N ASN A 42 -6.11 -0.77 14.51
CA ASN A 42 -5.32 -0.23 13.41
C ASN A 42 -3.97 0.35 13.90
N LEU A 43 -2.89 -0.06 13.28
CA LEU A 43 -1.54 0.43 13.58
C LEU A 43 -1.40 1.95 13.44
N TYR A 44 -2.05 2.56 12.43
CA TYR A 44 -2.02 4.01 12.26
C TYR A 44 -2.63 4.74 13.46
N ASP A 45 -3.81 4.31 13.92
CA ASP A 45 -4.47 4.88 15.10
C ASP A 45 -3.61 4.72 16.36
N GLN A 46 -2.94 3.57 16.51
CA GLN A 46 -2.05 3.31 17.63
C GLN A 46 -0.81 4.19 17.62
N LEU A 47 -0.24 4.47 16.46
CA LEU A 47 0.89 5.38 16.30
C LEU A 47 0.47 6.82 16.58
N GLN A 48 -0.65 7.26 16.02
CA GLN A 48 -1.19 8.61 16.23
C GLN A 48 -1.52 8.85 17.73
N ALA A 49 -2.10 7.85 18.41
CA ALA A 49 -2.38 7.94 19.85
C ALA A 49 -1.11 8.09 20.71
N ARG A 50 0.06 7.73 20.19
CA ARG A 50 1.37 7.93 20.81
C ARG A 50 2.09 9.20 20.34
N GLY A 51 1.44 10.03 19.53
CA GLY A 51 1.99 11.27 19.02
C GLY A 51 2.85 11.12 17.76
N TYR A 52 2.92 9.94 17.16
CA TYR A 52 3.64 9.73 15.91
C TYR A 52 2.78 10.10 14.69
N ARG A 53 3.41 10.65 13.67
CA ARG A 53 2.78 10.91 12.38
C ARG A 53 2.91 9.68 11.50
N ALA A 54 1.78 9.19 10.99
CA ALA A 54 1.73 8.02 10.14
C ALA A 54 1.01 8.32 8.82
N THR A 55 1.35 7.60 7.74
CA THR A 55 0.67 7.74 6.47
C THR A 55 0.66 6.44 5.66
N SER A 56 -0.32 6.34 4.74
CA SER A 56 -0.30 5.41 3.61
C SER A 56 0.15 6.17 2.36
N ALA A 57 1.16 5.66 1.66
CA ALA A 57 1.73 6.33 0.50
C ALA A 57 1.07 5.94 -0.83
N ASN A 58 0.19 4.92 -0.84
CA ASN A 58 -0.44 4.44 -2.06
C ASN A 58 -1.37 5.47 -2.69
N ALA A 59 -1.25 5.63 -4.00
CA ALA A 59 -2.13 6.46 -4.82
C ALA A 59 -3.33 5.68 -5.36
N TYR A 60 -4.48 6.35 -5.43
CA TYR A 60 -5.71 5.86 -6.06
C TYR A 60 -6.08 6.75 -7.24
N TYR A 61 -6.12 6.17 -8.45
CA TYR A 61 -6.36 6.90 -9.68
C TYR A 61 -7.85 7.01 -10.01
N ARG A 62 -8.34 8.24 -10.26
CA ARG A 62 -9.74 8.57 -10.60
C ARG A 62 -10.78 8.08 -9.59
N GLU A 63 -10.38 7.82 -8.39
CA GLU A 63 -11.30 7.45 -7.34
C GLU A 63 -11.62 8.69 -6.51
N SER A 64 -12.66 9.43 -6.94
CA SER A 64 -13.33 10.37 -6.05
C SER A 64 -14.05 9.57 -4.98
N LEU A 65 -13.55 9.64 -3.83
CA LEU A 65 -13.49 8.58 -2.86
C LEU A 65 -14.69 8.23 -2.02
N PRO A 66 -15.68 9.02 -1.63
CA PRO A 66 -16.69 8.45 -0.75
C PRO A 66 -17.67 7.51 -1.47
N ALA A 67 -18.11 7.87 -2.68
CA ALA A 67 -19.18 7.13 -3.35
C ALA A 67 -18.72 5.80 -3.99
N ARG A 68 -17.45 5.72 -4.40
CA ARG A 68 -16.93 4.53 -5.09
C ARG A 68 -16.40 3.50 -4.13
N LEU A 69 -15.78 3.92 -3.03
CA LEU A 69 -15.35 3.02 -1.96
C LEU A 69 -16.50 2.29 -1.28
N ALA A 70 -17.69 2.91 -1.23
CA ALA A 70 -18.90 2.25 -0.76
C ALA A 70 -19.33 1.08 -1.67
N ARG A 71 -18.95 1.11 -2.96
CA ARG A 71 -19.26 0.07 -3.96
C ARG A 71 -18.11 -0.91 -4.20
N MET A 72 -16.90 -0.55 -3.82
CA MET A 72 -15.72 -1.41 -3.95
C MET A 72 -15.57 -2.29 -2.70
N ARG A 73 -14.83 -3.39 -2.89
CA ARG A 73 -14.31 -4.16 -1.76
C ARG A 73 -12.89 -3.63 -1.47
N PRO A 74 -12.71 -2.66 -0.56
CA PRO A 74 -11.39 -2.11 -0.27
C PRO A 74 -10.50 -3.17 0.36
N SER A 75 -9.19 -3.12 0.02
CA SER A 75 -8.17 -3.95 0.67
C SER A 75 -8.06 -3.62 2.16
N VAL A 76 -7.37 -4.46 2.91
CA VAL A 76 -7.09 -4.22 4.34
C VAL A 76 -6.38 -2.89 4.55
N THR A 77 -5.35 -2.60 3.76
CA THR A 77 -4.57 -1.36 3.82
C THR A 77 -5.43 -0.13 3.52
N THR A 78 -6.37 -0.25 2.56
CA THR A 78 -7.33 0.82 2.26
C THR A 78 -8.30 1.05 3.42
N VAL A 79 -8.85 -0.02 4.03
CA VAL A 79 -9.74 0.09 5.20
C VAL A 79 -9.01 0.77 6.35
N ALA A 80 -7.78 0.35 6.63
CA ALA A 80 -6.96 0.91 7.69
C ALA A 80 -6.66 2.40 7.45
N ALA A 81 -6.27 2.79 6.23
CA ALA A 81 -6.00 4.18 5.87
C ALA A 81 -7.25 5.07 5.98
N LEU A 82 -8.40 4.59 5.47
CA LEU A 82 -9.66 5.33 5.57
C LEU A 82 -10.09 5.54 7.01
N LYS A 83 -9.94 4.52 7.88
CA LYS A 83 -10.28 4.63 9.29
C LYS A 83 -9.40 5.67 9.99
N ALA A 84 -8.09 5.66 9.72
CA ALA A 84 -7.14 6.53 10.40
C ALA A 84 -7.11 7.98 9.87
N PHE A 85 -7.30 8.16 8.56
CA PHE A 85 -7.09 9.45 7.89
C PHE A 85 -8.35 10.04 7.27
N GLY A 86 -9.46 9.31 7.22
CA GLY A 86 -10.71 9.72 6.58
C GLY A 86 -10.65 9.75 5.05
N ALA A 87 -9.47 9.59 4.45
CA ALA A 87 -9.24 9.63 3.02
C ALA A 87 -8.03 8.77 2.64
N VAL A 88 -7.90 8.47 1.34
CA VAL A 88 -6.65 7.97 0.73
C VAL A 88 -6.10 9.02 -0.25
N ARG A 89 -4.85 8.86 -0.65
CA ARG A 89 -4.20 9.77 -1.60
C ARG A 89 -4.77 9.55 -3.00
N ASP A 90 -5.15 10.61 -3.65
CA ASP A 90 -5.85 10.62 -4.95
C ASP A 90 -4.89 10.85 -6.14
N ASP A 91 -5.48 11.01 -7.32
CA ASP A 91 -4.81 11.36 -8.56
C ASP A 91 -4.01 12.67 -8.47
N ALA A 92 -4.56 13.69 -7.81
CA ALA A 92 -3.88 14.97 -7.64
C ALA A 92 -2.62 14.83 -6.77
N ALA A 93 -2.70 14.07 -5.68
CA ALA A 93 -1.56 13.74 -4.84
C ALA A 93 -0.50 12.94 -5.61
N MET A 94 -0.92 11.96 -6.43
CA MET A 94 -0.05 11.15 -7.27
C MET A 94 0.71 12.01 -8.30
N ARG A 95 0.02 12.90 -9.01
CA ARG A 95 0.61 13.81 -10.00
C ARG A 95 1.61 14.78 -9.38
N ALA A 96 1.35 15.20 -8.18
CA ALA A 96 2.22 16.10 -7.40
C ALA A 96 3.41 15.37 -6.72
N GLY A 97 3.62 14.08 -6.94
CA GLY A 97 4.68 13.29 -6.31
C GLY A 97 4.47 13.02 -4.82
N ARG A 98 3.27 13.28 -4.31
CA ARG A 98 2.87 13.04 -2.90
C ARG A 98 2.12 11.73 -2.69
N ALA A 99 2.12 10.85 -3.67
CA ALA A 99 1.62 9.48 -3.59
C ALA A 99 2.32 8.61 -4.62
N VAL A 100 2.44 7.31 -4.35
CA VAL A 100 3.05 6.34 -5.25
C VAL A 100 2.00 5.34 -5.71
N PHE A 101 1.91 5.13 -7.03
CA PHE A 101 0.99 4.14 -7.58
C PHE A 101 1.54 2.74 -7.34
N HIS A 102 0.65 1.78 -7.12
CA HIS A 102 1.00 0.43 -6.69
C HIS A 102 1.83 -0.40 -7.68
N ASP A 103 2.00 0.05 -8.93
CA ASP A 103 2.87 -0.54 -9.95
C ASP A 103 4.22 0.20 -10.10
N LEU A 104 4.46 1.25 -9.31
CA LEU A 104 5.58 2.19 -9.33
C LEU A 104 5.57 3.13 -10.54
N THR A 105 5.43 2.60 -11.74
CA THR A 105 5.67 3.31 -13.01
C THR A 105 4.44 4.00 -13.58
N ARG A 106 3.24 3.72 -13.06
CA ARG A 106 1.94 4.18 -13.59
C ARG A 106 1.59 3.57 -14.96
N GLU A 107 2.37 2.59 -15.44
CA GLU A 107 2.10 1.93 -16.73
C GLU A 107 0.76 1.22 -16.74
N GLY A 108 0.32 0.63 -15.62
CA GLY A 108 -0.99 0.02 -15.45
C GLY A 108 -2.17 1.00 -15.55
N LEU A 109 -1.90 2.30 -15.65
CA LEU A 109 -2.91 3.34 -15.89
C LEU A 109 -3.09 3.71 -17.37
N ARG A 110 -2.23 3.20 -18.27
CA ARG A 110 -2.26 3.53 -19.72
C ARG A 110 -3.64 3.29 -20.31
N ASP A 111 -4.19 2.11 -20.11
CA ASP A 111 -5.50 1.72 -20.63
C ASP A 111 -6.68 2.32 -19.85
N ARG A 112 -6.39 3.06 -18.78
CA ARG A 112 -7.37 3.77 -17.96
C ARG A 112 -7.46 5.26 -18.31
N GLY A 113 -6.82 5.68 -19.41
CA GLY A 113 -6.82 7.06 -19.89
C GLY A 113 -5.96 8.00 -19.03
N TYR A 114 -4.85 7.52 -18.50
CA TYR A 114 -3.88 8.36 -17.83
C TYR A 114 -3.02 9.12 -18.85
N GLU A 115 -3.04 10.45 -18.77
CA GLU A 115 -2.30 11.35 -19.65
C GLU A 115 -1.08 11.99 -19.01
N GLY A 116 -0.75 11.58 -17.77
CA GLY A 116 0.42 12.09 -17.07
C GLY A 116 1.70 11.31 -17.38
N PRO A 117 2.83 11.73 -16.83
CA PRO A 117 4.12 11.09 -17.07
C PRO A 117 4.14 9.69 -16.42
N PHE A 118 4.68 8.72 -17.16
CA PHE A 118 5.13 7.46 -16.60
C PHE A 118 6.45 7.70 -15.88
N LEU A 119 6.67 6.93 -14.82
CA LEU A 119 7.86 7.04 -13.97
C LEU A 119 8.78 5.85 -14.18
N THR A 120 10.06 6.07 -13.93
CA THR A 120 10.98 4.98 -13.64
C THR A 120 10.78 4.48 -12.20
N PRO A 121 11.18 3.26 -11.86
CA PRO A 121 11.14 2.78 -10.48
C PRO A 121 11.91 3.69 -9.50
N GLU A 122 13.02 4.26 -9.94
CA GLU A 122 13.84 5.18 -9.16
C GLU A 122 13.12 6.51 -8.88
N GLU A 123 12.37 7.04 -9.85
CA GLU A 123 11.55 8.24 -9.64
C GLU A 123 10.43 7.97 -8.64
N ALA A 124 9.78 6.80 -8.72
CA ALA A 124 8.78 6.40 -7.74
C ALA A 124 9.39 6.26 -6.34
N ALA A 125 10.61 5.71 -6.21
CA ALA A 125 11.33 5.62 -4.95
C ALA A 125 11.64 7.01 -4.38
N ARG A 126 12.07 7.97 -5.20
CA ARG A 126 12.30 9.36 -4.76
C ARG A 126 11.02 10.02 -4.25
N HIS A 127 9.87 9.77 -4.90
CA HIS A 127 8.58 10.24 -4.38
C HIS A 127 8.25 9.61 -3.03
N LEU A 128 8.48 8.30 -2.85
CA LEU A 128 8.27 7.65 -1.56
C LEU A 128 9.20 8.18 -0.47
N LEU A 129 10.49 8.39 -0.78
CA LEU A 129 11.46 9.00 0.16
C LEU A 129 11.04 10.42 0.59
N ALA A 130 10.47 11.21 -0.32
CA ALA A 130 9.94 12.52 0.04
C ALA A 130 8.78 12.42 1.05
N ILE A 131 7.87 11.45 0.87
CA ILE A 131 6.77 11.19 1.80
C ILE A 131 7.28 10.69 3.16
N VAL A 132 8.24 9.76 3.15
CA VAL A 132 8.87 9.20 4.37
C VAL A 132 9.45 10.30 5.27
N ARG A 133 10.05 11.33 4.68
CA ARG A 133 10.66 12.45 5.43
C ARG A 133 9.66 13.38 6.11
N GLU A 134 8.39 13.30 5.76
CA GLU A 134 7.33 14.13 6.34
C GLU A 134 6.68 13.51 7.59
N VAL A 135 6.89 12.20 7.82
CA VAL A 135 6.20 11.43 8.86
C VAL A 135 7.14 10.44 9.54
N ASP A 136 6.67 9.84 10.63
CA ASP A 136 7.46 8.90 11.43
C ASP A 136 7.23 7.44 10.99
N PHE A 137 6.09 7.16 10.33
CA PHE A 137 5.75 5.85 9.76
C PHE A 137 5.05 5.99 8.41
N THR A 138 5.57 5.29 7.40
CA THR A 138 4.97 5.23 6.07
C THR A 138 4.75 3.77 5.66
N LEU A 139 3.53 3.44 5.25
CA LEU A 139 3.23 2.17 4.58
C LEU A 139 3.07 2.41 3.08
N PHE A 140 3.73 1.57 2.30
CA PHE A 140 3.51 1.46 0.85
C PHE A 140 3.29 0.00 0.49
N GLU A 141 2.27 -0.28 -0.33
CA GLU A 141 1.92 -1.63 -0.78
C GLU A 141 2.15 -1.76 -2.28
N TYR A 142 2.95 -2.76 -2.68
CA TYR A 142 3.26 -3.09 -4.06
C TYR A 142 2.47 -4.33 -4.50
N PHE A 143 1.64 -4.20 -5.55
CA PHE A 143 0.71 -5.26 -5.93
C PHE A 143 1.17 -6.16 -7.09
N GLU A 144 2.13 -5.74 -7.89
CA GLU A 144 2.48 -6.51 -9.09
C GLU A 144 3.11 -7.87 -8.77
N SER A 145 3.87 -7.98 -7.69
CA SER A 145 4.46 -9.26 -7.26
C SER A 145 3.38 -10.30 -6.91
N ASP A 146 2.33 -9.89 -6.20
CA ASP A 146 1.20 -10.76 -5.87
C ASP A 146 0.43 -11.15 -7.13
N ARG A 147 0.12 -10.19 -8.01
CA ARG A 147 -0.58 -10.42 -9.27
C ARG A 147 0.15 -11.42 -10.16
N VAL A 148 1.45 -11.24 -10.32
CA VAL A 148 2.30 -12.11 -11.15
C VAL A 148 2.49 -13.46 -10.48
N GLY A 149 2.63 -13.53 -9.16
CA GLY A 149 2.71 -14.79 -8.42
C GLY A 149 1.48 -15.67 -8.58
N HIS A 150 0.31 -15.06 -8.73
CA HIS A 150 -0.95 -15.80 -8.94
C HIS A 150 -1.23 -16.18 -10.39
N ARG A 151 -0.85 -15.38 -11.39
CA ARG A 151 -1.34 -15.51 -12.77
C ARG A 151 -0.30 -15.20 -13.84
N GLY A 152 0.92 -14.83 -13.46
CA GLY A 152 1.95 -14.42 -14.39
C GLY A 152 2.83 -15.56 -14.89
N THR A 153 3.59 -15.27 -15.93
CA THR A 153 4.66 -16.12 -16.48
C THR A 153 5.97 -15.86 -15.71
N LEU A 154 6.95 -16.74 -15.89
CA LEU A 154 8.28 -16.57 -15.32
C LEU A 154 8.97 -15.29 -15.82
N ASP A 155 8.75 -14.91 -17.08
CA ASP A 155 9.36 -13.71 -17.65
C ASP A 155 8.72 -12.43 -17.09
N GLU A 156 7.41 -12.43 -16.87
CA GLU A 156 6.73 -11.34 -16.14
C GLU A 156 7.23 -11.26 -14.69
N ALA A 157 7.41 -12.39 -14.01
CA ALA A 157 7.96 -12.41 -12.65
C ALA A 157 9.38 -11.83 -12.60
N ARG A 158 10.23 -12.15 -13.57
CA ARG A 158 11.57 -11.57 -13.72
C ARG A 158 11.53 -10.06 -13.99
N ALA A 159 10.58 -9.60 -14.80
CA ALA A 159 10.41 -8.17 -15.08
C ALA A 159 9.98 -7.41 -13.83
N VAL A 160 9.02 -7.95 -13.08
CA VAL A 160 8.55 -7.40 -11.80
C VAL A 160 9.69 -7.38 -10.77
N ALA A 161 10.47 -8.46 -10.66
CA ALA A 161 11.63 -8.52 -9.76
C ALA A 161 12.67 -7.45 -10.09
N ARG A 162 13.02 -7.26 -11.38
CA ARG A 162 13.94 -6.20 -11.81
C ARG A 162 13.41 -4.79 -11.51
N LYS A 163 12.10 -4.57 -11.71
CA LYS A 163 11.44 -3.29 -11.39
C LYS A 163 11.54 -3.01 -9.87
N LEU A 164 11.25 -4.00 -9.06
CA LEU A 164 11.30 -3.89 -7.61
C LEU A 164 12.73 -3.70 -7.09
N ASP A 165 13.71 -4.42 -7.64
CA ASP A 165 15.12 -4.29 -7.32
C ASP A 165 15.64 -2.86 -7.54
N ARG A 166 15.31 -2.25 -8.69
CA ARG A 166 15.65 -0.85 -8.99
C ARG A 166 15.00 0.13 -8.00
N PHE A 167 13.73 -0.09 -7.66
CA PHE A 167 13.01 0.71 -6.68
C PHE A 167 13.64 0.59 -5.29
N CYS A 168 13.88 -0.63 -4.80
CA CYS A 168 14.51 -0.87 -3.50
C CYS A 168 15.95 -0.33 -3.43
N GLY A 169 16.72 -0.49 -4.50
CA GLY A 169 18.07 0.05 -4.56
C GLY A 169 18.13 1.57 -4.50
N GLU A 170 17.13 2.27 -5.06
CA GLU A 170 17.04 3.73 -4.91
C GLU A 170 16.58 4.12 -3.51
N LEU A 171 15.66 3.36 -2.89
CA LEU A 171 15.28 3.57 -1.49
C LEU A 171 16.49 3.40 -0.57
N GLU A 172 17.25 2.32 -0.71
CA GLU A 172 18.44 2.05 0.10
C GLU A 172 19.46 3.19 0.00
N ARG A 173 19.74 3.68 -1.20
CA ARG A 173 20.64 4.83 -1.39
C ARG A 173 20.14 6.13 -0.79
N GLY A 174 18.83 6.30 -0.75
CA GLY A 174 18.19 7.53 -0.27
C GLY A 174 17.86 7.55 1.22
N LEU A 175 17.83 6.41 1.88
CA LEU A 175 17.56 6.29 3.31
C LEU A 175 18.78 6.76 4.14
N LYS A 176 18.48 7.27 5.32
CA LYS A 176 19.47 7.65 6.34
C LYS A 176 19.49 6.59 7.43
N PRO A 177 20.40 5.60 7.36
CA PRO A 177 20.33 4.40 8.21
C PRO A 177 20.42 4.70 9.72
N GLU A 178 20.94 5.87 10.11
CA GLU A 178 20.96 6.32 11.50
C GLU A 178 19.59 6.80 12.03
N ARG A 179 18.61 7.00 11.17
CA ARG A 179 17.27 7.55 11.49
C ARG A 179 16.11 6.85 10.84
N GLU A 180 16.35 6.11 9.76
CA GLU A 180 15.31 5.55 8.91
C GLU A 180 15.54 4.04 8.75
N LEU A 181 14.47 3.27 8.87
CA LEU A 181 14.48 1.81 8.73
C LEU A 181 13.51 1.42 7.63
N LEU A 182 13.95 0.58 6.71
CA LEU A 182 13.13 -0.14 5.74
C LEU A 182 12.86 -1.55 6.27
N ILE A 183 11.59 -1.95 6.33
CA ILE A 183 11.15 -3.26 6.81
C ILE A 183 10.45 -4.01 5.67
#